data_bafd0ff22e5e802f55c68b88a6cee91d
#
_entry.id   bafd0ff22e5e802f55c68b88a6cee91d
#
_cell.length_a   1.000
_cell.length_b   1.000
_cell.length_c   1.000
_cell.angle_alpha   90.00
_cell.angle_beta   90.00
_cell.angle_gamma   90.00
#
_symmetry.space_group_name_H-M   'P 1'
#
loop_
_entity.id
_entity.type
_entity.pdbx_description
1 polymer ?
#
loop_
_entity_poly.entity_id
_entity_poly.type
_entity_poly.pdbx_seq_one_letter_code
_entity_poly.pdbx_strand_id
1 'polypeptide(L)'
;EEGYVPNPYDSCVVNKMVNGKQCTIGFHVDDLKISHVDSKVVDGVVDMLDAEYGKESPMNKSRGKVHDYLGMLLDFSKPGEVTVDMVNYIKTVISDMPVDMVGTANTPAASYLFEVNDDPVPLTKDKADIFHRIVMQLLYLSQRGRPDVRTAVAFLCRRTQAPDEDDYKKLTRVMRYLQASIDLKLVLSA
;
A
#
# COMPACT_ATOMS: atom_id res chain seq x y z
N GLU A 1 -7.27 -29.43 2.91
CA GLU A 1 -7.48 -29.05 4.36
C GLU A 1 -6.23 -29.43 5.15
N GLU A 2 -5.17 -28.65 4.99
CA GLU A 2 -3.83 -28.95 5.56
C GLU A 2 -3.70 -28.53 7.05
N GLY A 3 -4.81 -28.27 7.75
CA GLY A 3 -4.84 -27.87 9.15
C GLY A 3 -4.44 -26.41 9.41
N TYR A 4 -4.51 -25.55 8.40
CA TYR A 4 -4.42 -24.11 8.57
C TYR A 4 -5.75 -23.53 9.07
N VAL A 5 -5.66 -22.60 10.02
CA VAL A 5 -6.82 -21.94 10.62
C VAL A 5 -6.86 -20.48 10.15
N PRO A 6 -7.98 -19.98 9.62
CA PRO A 6 -8.13 -18.58 9.24
C PRO A 6 -7.95 -17.63 10.43
N ASN A 7 -7.30 -16.50 10.19
CA ASN A 7 -7.19 -15.44 11.19
C ASN A 7 -8.58 -14.80 11.40
N PRO A 8 -9.05 -14.62 12.66
CA PRO A 8 -10.37 -14.06 12.92
C PRO A 8 -10.55 -12.60 12.48
N TYR A 9 -9.46 -11.87 12.27
CA TYR A 9 -9.47 -10.47 11.84
C TYR A 9 -9.29 -10.29 10.32
N ASP A 10 -8.69 -11.30 9.66
CA ASP A 10 -8.44 -11.26 8.23
C ASP A 10 -8.50 -12.68 7.66
N SER A 11 -9.57 -12.98 6.94
CA SER A 11 -9.78 -14.29 6.31
C SER A 11 -8.77 -14.63 5.21
N CYS A 12 -8.05 -13.61 4.69
CA CYS A 12 -6.96 -13.79 3.73
C CYS A 12 -5.63 -14.14 4.39
N VAL A 13 -5.61 -14.35 5.71
CA VAL A 13 -4.45 -14.81 6.47
C VAL A 13 -4.82 -16.12 7.17
N VAL A 14 -4.01 -17.16 6.96
CA VAL A 14 -4.18 -18.44 7.63
C VAL A 14 -2.91 -18.83 8.40
N ASN A 15 -3.09 -19.48 9.55
CA ASN A 15 -2.00 -19.85 10.44
C ASN A 15 -2.04 -21.33 10.78
N LYS A 16 -0.86 -21.94 10.94
CA LYS A 16 -0.69 -23.32 11.43
C LYS A 16 0.54 -23.39 12.33
N MET A 17 0.45 -24.13 13.43
CA MET A 17 1.63 -24.44 14.25
C MET A 17 2.39 -25.63 13.63
N VAL A 18 3.66 -25.41 13.28
CA VAL A 18 4.58 -26.44 12.77
C VAL A 18 5.82 -26.46 13.65
N ASN A 19 6.11 -27.60 14.26
CA ASN A 19 7.24 -27.77 15.19
C ASN A 19 7.27 -26.71 16.31
N GLY A 20 6.12 -26.36 16.86
CA GLY A 20 5.98 -25.36 17.93
C GLY A 20 6.20 -23.90 17.49
N LYS A 21 6.29 -23.62 16.18
CA LYS A 21 6.41 -22.30 15.60
C LYS A 21 5.28 -22.05 14.61
N GLN A 22 4.82 -20.80 14.54
CA GLN A 22 3.72 -20.43 13.63
C GLN A 22 4.20 -20.33 12.19
N CYS A 23 3.51 -21.03 11.30
CA CYS A 23 3.57 -20.81 9.86
C CYS A 23 2.36 -19.96 9.46
N THR A 24 2.61 -18.85 8.78
CA THR A 24 1.57 -17.93 8.32
C THR A 24 1.58 -17.85 6.80
N ILE A 25 0.40 -17.96 6.21
CA ILE A 25 0.18 -17.72 4.77
C ILE A 25 -0.81 -16.57 4.64
N GLY A 26 -0.38 -15.47 4.04
CA GLY A 26 -1.25 -14.40 3.57
C GLY A 26 -1.45 -14.55 2.07
N PHE A 27 -2.68 -14.37 1.59
CA PHE A 27 -2.99 -14.44 0.17
C PHE A 27 -3.84 -13.25 -0.28
N HIS A 28 -3.58 -12.80 -1.50
CA HIS A 28 -4.34 -11.73 -2.13
C HIS A 28 -4.46 -12.04 -3.62
N VAL A 29 -5.64 -12.47 -4.04
CA VAL A 29 -5.90 -12.98 -5.40
C VAL A 29 -4.89 -14.08 -5.76
N ASP A 30 -3.89 -13.77 -6.58
CA ASP A 30 -2.87 -14.71 -7.06
C ASP A 30 -1.55 -14.66 -6.27
N ASP A 31 -1.37 -13.62 -5.43
CA ASP A 31 -0.14 -13.42 -4.65
C ASP A 31 -0.21 -14.13 -3.29
N LEU A 32 0.83 -14.90 -2.97
CA LEU A 32 0.99 -15.59 -1.70
C LEU A 32 2.25 -15.11 -0.97
N LYS A 33 2.11 -14.83 0.33
CA LYS A 33 3.24 -14.58 1.23
C LYS A 33 3.28 -15.63 2.32
N ILE A 34 4.29 -16.50 2.29
CA ILE A 34 4.46 -17.61 3.25
C ILE A 34 5.61 -17.27 4.20
N SER A 35 5.42 -17.42 5.50
CA SER A 35 6.40 -17.08 6.52
C SER A 35 6.51 -18.18 7.58
N HIS A 36 7.73 -18.64 7.85
CA HIS A 36 8.08 -19.52 8.95
C HIS A 36 9.55 -19.32 9.34
N VAL A 37 9.94 -19.62 10.57
CA VAL A 37 11.35 -19.53 11.03
C VAL A 37 12.28 -20.56 10.37
N ASP A 38 11.74 -21.72 9.97
CA ASP A 38 12.45 -22.75 9.22
C ASP A 38 12.07 -22.66 7.74
N SER A 39 13.09 -22.43 6.90
CA SER A 39 12.90 -22.33 5.45
C SER A 39 12.38 -23.61 4.82
N LYS A 40 12.71 -24.80 5.39
CA LYS A 40 12.23 -26.10 4.90
C LYS A 40 10.70 -26.22 5.01
N VAL A 41 10.11 -25.64 6.06
CA VAL A 41 8.64 -25.60 6.20
C VAL A 41 8.03 -24.77 5.10
N VAL A 42 8.63 -23.61 4.78
CA VAL A 42 8.17 -22.76 3.68
C VAL A 42 8.33 -23.47 2.34
N ASP A 43 9.46 -24.17 2.12
CA ASP A 43 9.68 -24.96 0.89
C ASP A 43 8.62 -26.07 0.75
N GLY A 44 8.34 -26.79 1.81
CA GLY A 44 7.32 -27.85 1.80
C GLY A 44 5.91 -27.32 1.48
N VAL A 45 5.54 -26.13 1.99
CA VAL A 45 4.26 -25.50 1.65
C VAL A 45 4.23 -25.09 0.18
N VAL A 46 5.31 -24.51 -0.33
CA VAL A 46 5.40 -24.11 -1.74
C VAL A 46 5.32 -25.33 -2.66
N ASP A 47 6.02 -26.41 -2.32
CA ASP A 47 6.01 -27.65 -3.13
C ASP A 47 4.63 -28.33 -3.13
N MET A 48 3.94 -28.31 -1.98
CA MET A 48 2.55 -28.80 -1.88
C MET A 48 1.61 -27.99 -2.78
N LEU A 49 1.70 -26.66 -2.74
CA LEU A 49 0.86 -25.78 -3.58
C LEU A 49 1.20 -25.95 -5.08
N ASP A 50 2.47 -26.07 -5.42
CA ASP A 50 2.91 -26.28 -6.80
C ASP A 50 2.46 -27.63 -7.35
N ALA A 51 2.45 -28.68 -6.54
CA ALA A 51 1.95 -30.00 -6.92
C ALA A 51 0.45 -30.01 -7.21
N GLU A 52 -0.32 -29.20 -6.49
CA GLU A 52 -1.77 -29.10 -6.63
C GLU A 52 -2.16 -28.13 -7.77
N TYR A 53 -1.62 -26.92 -7.77
CA TYR A 53 -2.03 -25.84 -8.66
C TYR A 53 -1.04 -25.53 -9.79
N GLY A 54 0.23 -25.95 -9.69
CA GLY A 54 1.27 -25.69 -10.68
C GLY A 54 1.15 -26.48 -11.99
N LYS A 55 0.17 -27.39 -12.11
CA LYS A 55 -0.03 -28.25 -13.29
C LYS A 55 -0.42 -27.43 -14.54
N GLU A 56 -1.21 -26.37 -14.35
CA GLU A 56 -1.68 -25.51 -15.45
C GLU A 56 -0.71 -24.36 -15.71
N SER A 57 -0.11 -23.81 -14.64
CA SER A 57 0.86 -22.73 -14.73
C SER A 57 1.87 -22.86 -13.58
N PRO A 58 3.19 -22.98 -13.84
CA PRO A 58 4.20 -23.06 -12.81
C PRO A 58 4.15 -21.85 -11.88
N MET A 59 4.25 -22.09 -10.57
CA MET A 59 4.27 -21.02 -9.58
C MET A 59 5.57 -20.21 -9.68
N ASN A 60 5.44 -18.88 -9.76
CA ASN A 60 6.59 -17.99 -9.69
C ASN A 60 7.02 -17.83 -8.21
N LYS A 61 8.27 -18.20 -7.89
CA LYS A 61 8.77 -18.29 -6.53
C LYS A 61 9.85 -17.24 -6.28
N SER A 62 9.67 -16.37 -5.31
CA SER A 62 10.68 -15.42 -4.85
C SER A 62 11.20 -15.81 -3.46
N ARG A 63 12.52 -15.83 -3.30
CA ARG A 63 13.22 -16.14 -2.04
C ARG A 63 14.21 -15.05 -1.69
N GLY A 64 14.54 -14.91 -0.41
CA GLY A 64 15.53 -13.93 0.07
C GLY A 64 14.97 -13.07 1.18
N LYS A 65 15.57 -11.89 1.35
CA LYS A 65 15.20 -10.93 2.40
C LYS A 65 14.43 -9.73 1.87
N VAL A 66 14.39 -9.56 0.57
CA VAL A 66 13.68 -8.45 -0.10
C VAL A 66 12.65 -9.02 -1.04
N HIS A 67 11.41 -8.62 -0.89
CA HIS A 67 10.28 -9.12 -1.66
C HIS A 67 9.43 -7.98 -2.21
N ASP A 68 9.07 -8.08 -3.49
CA ASP A 68 7.97 -7.28 -4.03
C ASP A 68 6.65 -7.98 -3.68
N TYR A 69 5.75 -7.25 -3.04
CA TYR A 69 4.44 -7.77 -2.64
C TYR A 69 3.41 -6.67 -2.66
N LEU A 70 2.42 -6.78 -3.50
CA LEU A 70 1.33 -5.82 -3.65
C LEU A 70 1.82 -4.37 -3.86
N GLY A 71 2.84 -4.16 -4.69
CA GLY A 71 3.40 -2.83 -4.98
C GLY A 71 4.22 -2.22 -3.84
N MET A 72 4.55 -3.02 -2.82
CA MET A 72 5.47 -2.70 -1.73
C MET A 72 6.75 -3.50 -1.88
N LEU A 73 7.90 -2.87 -1.74
CA LEU A 73 9.16 -3.58 -1.54
C LEU A 73 9.35 -3.78 -0.03
N LEU A 74 9.25 -5.02 0.41
CA LEU A 74 9.41 -5.43 1.80
C LEU A 74 10.84 -5.91 2.03
N ASP A 75 11.62 -5.20 2.86
CA ASP A 75 13.00 -5.55 3.19
C ASP A 75 13.11 -6.04 4.63
N PHE A 76 13.47 -7.33 4.77
CA PHE A 76 13.71 -8.05 6.02
C PHE A 76 15.21 -8.25 6.30
N SER A 77 16.09 -7.46 5.68
CA SER A 77 17.56 -7.63 5.80
C SER A 77 18.06 -7.37 7.23
N LYS A 78 17.39 -6.50 7.97
CA LYS A 78 17.71 -6.16 9.35
C LYS A 78 16.88 -7.01 10.33
N PRO A 79 17.50 -7.83 11.19
CA PRO A 79 16.77 -8.64 12.16
C PRO A 79 15.89 -7.79 13.09
N GLY A 80 14.63 -8.21 13.29
CA GLY A 80 13.65 -7.49 14.11
C GLY A 80 13.02 -6.26 13.45
N GLU A 81 13.37 -5.96 12.20
CA GLU A 81 12.78 -4.84 11.46
C GLU A 81 12.31 -5.26 10.07
N VAL A 82 11.25 -4.60 9.62
CA VAL A 82 10.77 -4.66 8.23
C VAL A 82 10.69 -3.24 7.69
N THR A 83 11.38 -2.98 6.60
CA THR A 83 11.22 -1.71 5.88
C THR A 83 10.23 -1.89 4.74
N VAL A 84 9.22 -1.03 4.69
CA VAL A 84 8.25 -0.95 3.60
C VAL A 84 8.62 0.23 2.71
N ASP A 85 9.05 -0.06 1.49
CA ASP A 85 9.41 0.93 0.48
C ASP A 85 8.33 0.98 -0.60
N MET A 86 7.78 2.17 -0.86
CA MET A 86 6.78 2.42 -1.89
C MET A 86 7.21 3.52 -2.87
N VAL A 87 8.51 3.78 -2.99
CA VAL A 87 9.05 4.84 -3.86
C VAL A 87 8.55 4.69 -5.30
N ASN A 88 8.58 3.48 -5.86
CA ASN A 88 8.11 3.24 -7.22
C ASN A 88 6.62 3.50 -7.38
N TYR A 89 5.80 3.10 -6.40
CA TYR A 89 4.38 3.40 -6.37
C TYR A 89 4.12 4.91 -6.31
N ILE A 90 4.84 5.64 -5.45
CA ILE A 90 4.75 7.11 -5.35
C ILE A 90 5.10 7.77 -6.68
N LYS A 91 6.17 7.32 -7.36
CA LYS A 91 6.55 7.83 -8.70
C LYS A 91 5.42 7.66 -9.71
N THR A 92 4.75 6.50 -9.71
CA THR A 92 3.60 6.24 -10.59
C THR A 92 2.46 7.22 -10.29
N VAL A 93 2.08 7.37 -9.01
CA VAL A 93 1.01 8.30 -8.60
C VAL A 93 1.34 9.75 -8.98
N ILE A 94 2.61 10.15 -8.83
CA ILE A 94 3.07 11.49 -9.24
C ILE A 94 2.95 11.66 -10.76
N SER A 95 3.34 10.66 -11.55
CA SER A 95 3.26 10.73 -13.02
C SER A 95 1.82 10.75 -13.55
N ASP A 96 0.87 10.25 -12.78
CA ASP A 96 -0.56 10.27 -13.11
C ASP A 96 -1.21 11.66 -12.91
N MET A 97 -0.51 12.58 -12.25
CA MET A 97 -0.99 13.93 -12.01
C MET A 97 -0.74 14.82 -13.25
N PRO A 98 -1.77 15.37 -13.89
CA PRO A 98 -1.63 16.09 -15.18
C PRO A 98 -1.06 17.50 -15.05
N VAL A 99 -0.71 17.95 -13.86
CA VAL A 99 -0.26 19.33 -13.59
C VAL A 99 1.21 19.32 -13.20
N ASP A 100 1.98 20.25 -13.80
CA ASP A 100 3.32 20.55 -13.34
C ASP A 100 3.27 20.94 -11.86
N MET A 101 3.82 20.08 -11.01
CA MET A 101 3.87 20.31 -9.57
C MET A 101 5.04 21.22 -9.22
N VAL A 102 4.89 22.50 -9.53
CA VAL A 102 5.89 23.51 -9.17
C VAL A 102 5.84 23.76 -7.66
N GLY A 103 7.01 23.78 -7.03
CA GLY A 103 7.19 24.03 -5.60
C GLY A 103 7.15 22.76 -4.74
N THR A 104 7.45 22.93 -3.46
CA THR A 104 7.51 21.87 -2.45
C THR A 104 6.53 22.15 -1.32
N ALA A 105 6.17 21.09 -0.57
CA ALA A 105 5.44 21.23 0.68
C ALA A 105 6.15 20.43 1.77
N ASN A 106 6.33 21.03 2.94
CA ASN A 106 6.98 20.37 4.09
C ASN A 106 6.01 19.55 4.94
N THR A 107 4.70 19.71 4.71
CA THR A 107 3.64 18.95 5.39
C THR A 107 2.55 18.58 4.40
N PRO A 108 1.90 17.40 4.56
CA PRO A 108 0.84 16.96 3.64
C PRO A 108 -0.44 17.79 3.77
N ALA A 109 -0.62 18.48 4.90
CA ALA A 109 -1.78 19.32 5.19
C ALA A 109 -1.36 20.73 5.62
N ALA A 110 -2.20 21.71 5.35
CA ALA A 110 -2.15 23.04 5.93
C ALA A 110 -3.22 23.19 7.04
N SER A 111 -3.18 24.26 7.81
CA SER A 111 -4.15 24.53 8.88
C SER A 111 -5.61 24.52 8.42
N TYR A 112 -5.85 24.92 7.18
CA TYR A 112 -7.17 24.98 6.54
C TYR A 112 -7.60 23.66 5.86
N LEU A 113 -6.96 22.51 6.18
CA LEU A 113 -7.32 21.23 5.54
C LEU A 113 -8.82 20.94 5.63
N PHE A 114 -9.42 21.16 6.78
CA PHE A 114 -10.81 20.81 7.07
C PHE A 114 -11.81 21.91 6.71
N GLU A 115 -11.34 23.04 6.25
CA GLU A 115 -12.22 24.12 5.78
C GLU A 115 -12.87 23.70 4.44
N VAL A 116 -14.16 23.93 4.33
CA VAL A 116 -14.96 23.70 3.11
C VAL A 116 -15.48 25.05 2.67
N ASN A 117 -15.31 25.36 1.38
CA ASN A 117 -15.79 26.64 0.82
C ASN A 117 -17.33 26.63 0.76
N ASP A 118 -17.97 27.70 1.23
CA ASP A 118 -19.44 27.86 1.17
C ASP A 118 -19.94 28.16 -0.24
N ASP A 119 -19.07 28.73 -1.10
CA ASP A 119 -19.34 29.00 -2.52
C ASP A 119 -18.29 28.28 -3.40
N PRO A 120 -18.37 26.93 -3.50
CA PRO A 120 -17.37 26.14 -4.18
C PRO A 120 -17.43 26.27 -5.69
N VAL A 121 -16.29 26.34 -6.34
CA VAL A 121 -16.17 26.20 -7.80
C VAL A 121 -15.98 24.72 -8.12
N PRO A 122 -16.99 24.01 -8.66
CA PRO A 122 -16.89 22.57 -8.95
C PRO A 122 -15.80 22.28 -9.96
N LEU A 123 -15.14 21.13 -9.82
CA LEU A 123 -14.23 20.63 -10.85
C LEU A 123 -15.01 20.24 -12.13
N THR A 124 -14.38 20.39 -13.29
CA THR A 124 -14.87 19.76 -14.52
C THR A 124 -14.88 18.25 -14.34
N LYS A 125 -15.71 17.55 -15.13
CA LYS A 125 -15.83 16.08 -15.03
C LYS A 125 -14.47 15.38 -15.15
N ASP A 126 -13.68 15.72 -16.16
CA ASP A 126 -12.37 15.09 -16.38
C ASP A 126 -11.41 15.32 -15.19
N LYS A 127 -11.44 16.54 -14.63
CA LYS A 127 -10.61 16.89 -13.47
C LYS A 127 -11.09 16.18 -12.18
N ALA A 128 -12.41 15.99 -12.03
CA ALA A 128 -13.00 15.24 -10.92
C ALA A 128 -12.66 13.73 -11.00
N ASP A 129 -12.66 13.15 -12.20
CA ASP A 129 -12.28 11.75 -12.42
C ASP A 129 -10.79 11.51 -12.07
N ILE A 130 -9.92 12.45 -12.47
CA ILE A 130 -8.51 12.43 -12.07
C ILE A 130 -8.36 12.58 -10.56
N PHE A 131 -9.06 13.53 -9.94
CA PHE A 131 -9.06 13.74 -8.49
C PHE A 131 -9.44 12.46 -7.77
N HIS A 132 -10.55 11.83 -8.15
CA HIS A 132 -11.02 10.57 -7.56
C HIS A 132 -9.93 9.48 -7.67
N ARG A 133 -9.41 9.24 -8.87
CA ARG A 133 -8.38 8.21 -9.11
C ARG A 133 -7.15 8.42 -8.23
N ILE A 134 -6.60 9.64 -8.21
CA ILE A 134 -5.41 9.95 -7.41
C ILE A 134 -5.69 9.78 -5.91
N VAL A 135 -6.83 10.26 -5.43
CA VAL A 135 -7.20 10.11 -4.00
C VAL A 135 -7.31 8.63 -3.60
N MET A 136 -7.84 7.75 -4.48
CA MET A 136 -7.90 6.30 -4.21
C MET A 136 -6.50 5.66 -4.19
N GLN A 137 -5.61 6.06 -5.09
CA GLN A 137 -4.20 5.62 -5.06
C GLN A 137 -3.50 6.09 -3.78
N LEU A 138 -3.75 7.32 -3.34
CA LEU A 138 -3.21 7.86 -2.09
C LEU A 138 -3.80 7.16 -0.86
N LEU A 139 -5.06 6.76 -0.90
CA LEU A 139 -5.68 5.97 0.18
C LEU A 139 -4.92 4.66 0.38
N TYR A 140 -4.66 3.92 -0.70
CA TYR A 140 -3.85 2.70 -0.66
C TYR A 140 -2.45 2.98 -0.08
N LEU A 141 -1.75 3.98 -0.60
CA LEU A 141 -0.42 4.40 -0.15
C LEU A 141 -0.40 4.72 1.36
N SER A 142 -1.39 5.47 1.83
CA SER A 142 -1.49 5.92 3.23
C SER A 142 -1.71 4.77 4.21
N GLN A 143 -2.33 3.70 3.76
CA GLN A 143 -2.59 2.51 4.58
C GLN A 143 -1.40 1.54 4.61
N ARG A 144 -0.51 1.57 3.62
CA ARG A 144 0.56 0.59 3.43
C ARG A 144 1.94 1.10 3.82
N GLY A 145 2.35 2.27 3.34
CA GLY A 145 3.73 2.73 3.52
C GLY A 145 3.89 4.19 3.94
N ARG A 146 2.84 5.02 3.84
CA ARG A 146 2.90 6.46 4.14
C ARG A 146 1.77 6.90 5.07
N PRO A 147 1.75 6.43 6.33
CA PRO A 147 0.71 6.82 7.30
C PRO A 147 0.71 8.33 7.63
N ASP A 148 1.80 9.02 7.36
CA ASP A 148 1.96 10.46 7.54
C ASP A 148 0.99 11.31 6.68
N VAL A 149 0.55 10.81 5.52
CA VAL A 149 -0.45 11.49 4.68
C VAL A 149 -1.89 11.10 5.00
N ARG A 150 -2.13 10.14 5.89
CA ARG A 150 -3.45 9.54 6.14
C ARG A 150 -4.53 10.55 6.46
N THR A 151 -4.25 11.53 7.31
CA THR A 151 -5.24 12.55 7.72
C THR A 151 -5.71 13.39 6.54
N ALA A 152 -4.78 13.87 5.71
CA ALA A 152 -5.12 14.64 4.52
C ALA A 152 -5.90 13.81 3.50
N VAL A 153 -5.47 12.58 3.26
CA VAL A 153 -6.12 11.66 2.32
C VAL A 153 -7.53 11.29 2.80
N ALA A 154 -7.72 11.01 4.10
CA ALA A 154 -9.04 10.70 4.68
C ALA A 154 -10.04 11.86 4.49
N PHE A 155 -9.59 13.10 4.61
CA PHE A 155 -10.42 14.26 4.29
C PHE A 155 -10.79 14.29 2.81
N LEU A 156 -9.81 14.16 1.92
CA LEU A 156 -10.01 14.19 0.46
C LEU A 156 -10.91 13.05 -0.04
N CYS A 157 -10.86 11.86 0.58
CA CYS A 157 -11.78 10.76 0.28
C CYS A 157 -13.26 11.15 0.47
N ARG A 158 -13.57 12.00 1.44
CA ARG A 158 -14.94 12.47 1.69
C ARG A 158 -15.43 13.48 0.63
N ARG A 159 -14.49 14.03 -0.14
CA ARG A 159 -14.76 15.05 -1.16
C ARG A 159 -14.93 14.47 -2.58
N THR A 160 -14.66 13.18 -2.78
CA THR A 160 -14.60 12.55 -4.10
C THR A 160 -15.91 12.56 -4.90
N GLN A 161 -17.07 12.70 -4.24
CA GLN A 161 -18.36 12.75 -4.95
C GLN A 161 -18.65 14.10 -5.61
N ALA A 162 -18.19 15.19 -5.01
CA ALA A 162 -18.40 16.55 -5.53
C ALA A 162 -17.19 17.43 -5.17
N PRO A 163 -16.01 17.15 -5.78
CA PRO A 163 -14.79 17.89 -5.48
C PRO A 163 -14.83 19.29 -6.14
N ASP A 164 -14.21 20.24 -5.46
CA ASP A 164 -14.07 21.62 -5.93
C ASP A 164 -12.59 22.00 -6.18
N GLU A 165 -12.36 23.22 -6.68
CA GLU A 165 -11.01 23.72 -6.96
C GLU A 165 -10.15 23.83 -5.68
N ASP A 166 -10.77 24.01 -4.52
CA ASP A 166 -10.05 24.09 -3.26
C ASP A 166 -9.61 22.68 -2.79
N ASP A 167 -10.46 21.67 -2.95
CA ASP A 167 -10.10 20.28 -2.73
C ASP A 167 -8.92 19.86 -3.64
N TYR A 168 -8.92 20.33 -4.89
CA TYR A 168 -7.83 20.05 -5.83
C TYR A 168 -6.50 20.70 -5.41
N LYS A 169 -6.54 21.91 -4.82
CA LYS A 169 -5.35 22.57 -4.24
C LYS A 169 -4.82 21.76 -3.04
N LYS A 170 -5.71 21.23 -2.19
CA LYS A 170 -5.34 20.37 -1.06
C LYS A 170 -4.69 19.07 -1.54
N LEU A 171 -5.25 18.43 -2.58
CA LEU A 171 -4.64 17.27 -3.24
C LEU A 171 -3.25 17.60 -3.78
N THR A 172 -3.11 18.71 -4.51
CA THR A 172 -1.81 19.14 -5.05
C THR A 172 -0.77 19.35 -3.96
N ARG A 173 -1.18 19.83 -2.76
CA ARG A 173 -0.29 19.96 -1.62
C ARG A 173 0.21 18.60 -1.13
N VAL A 174 -0.66 17.60 -1.02
CA VAL A 174 -0.26 16.22 -0.65
C VAL A 174 0.76 15.68 -1.64
N MET A 175 0.53 15.89 -2.93
CA MET A 175 1.41 15.43 -4.00
C MET A 175 2.80 16.10 -3.95
N ARG A 176 2.86 17.42 -3.72
CA ARG A 176 4.12 18.17 -3.52
C ARG A 176 4.90 17.68 -2.29
N TYR A 177 4.18 17.36 -1.21
CA TYR A 177 4.80 16.78 -0.02
C TYR A 177 5.38 15.39 -0.30
N LEU A 178 4.65 14.51 -0.99
CA LEU A 178 5.13 13.19 -1.38
C LEU A 178 6.35 13.28 -2.30
N GLN A 179 6.37 14.20 -3.23
CA GLN A 179 7.52 14.44 -4.11
C GLN A 179 8.76 14.91 -3.31
N ALA A 180 8.57 15.82 -2.36
CA ALA A 180 9.66 16.32 -1.51
C ALA A 180 10.17 15.31 -0.49
N SER A 181 9.36 14.29 -0.15
CA SER A 181 9.64 13.25 0.84
C SER A 181 9.59 11.84 0.24
N ILE A 182 9.95 11.70 -1.04
CA ILE A 182 9.76 10.46 -1.79
C ILE A 182 10.52 9.27 -1.19
N ASP A 183 11.68 9.53 -0.61
CA ASP A 183 12.56 8.49 -0.02
C ASP A 183 12.18 8.07 1.40
N LEU A 184 11.11 8.68 1.96
CA LEU A 184 10.65 8.32 3.29
C LEU A 184 9.98 6.94 3.28
N LYS A 185 10.54 6.01 4.06
CA LYS A 185 10.09 4.63 4.17
C LYS A 185 9.45 4.38 5.54
N LEU A 186 8.49 3.46 5.58
CA LEU A 186 7.95 2.98 6.84
C LEU A 186 8.84 1.86 7.39
N VAL A 187 9.27 2.00 8.65
CA VAL A 187 10.02 0.95 9.35
C VAL A 187 9.14 0.42 10.47
N LEU A 188 8.91 -0.89 10.46
CA LEU A 188 8.20 -1.64 11.49
C LEU A 188 9.25 -2.44 12.28
N SER A 189 9.27 -2.28 13.61
CA SER A 189 10.16 -3.02 14.51
C SER A 189 9.36 -3.82 15.54
N ALA A 190 9.88 -5.01 15.90
CA ALA A 190 9.32 -5.89 16.94
C ALA A 190 10.10 -5.77 18.25
#